data_cd50f5199c8d7f8ec32121ca44ea55c2
#
_entry.id   cd50f5199c8d7f8ec32121ca44ea55c2
#
_cell.length_a   1.000
_cell.length_b   1.000
_cell.length_c   1.000
_cell.angle_alpha   90.00
_cell.angle_beta   90.00
_cell.angle_gamma   90.00
#
_symmetry.space_group_name_H-M   'P 1'
#
loop_
_entity.id
_entity.type
_entity.pdbx_description
1 polymer ?
#
loop_
_entity_poly.entity_id
_entity_poly.type
_entity_poly.pdbx_seq_one_letter_code
_entity_poly.pdbx_strand_id
1 'polypeptide(L)'
;MIFVLIFPLLSACASRGIPPTTASGEQPEARALLQKSAEAHGLAAWLQIRDLSVSYVGEWRSLVTRLQPTLIDPDFRQASEERLLLSPQPIYAQHHQGQKGSKQVVRIGSGVNVFYNGTPSNDRDVQAAAALVADGYRMFLTGPFYFLNGSLQLELAGSETVEGRLCDLIVAVRRPGNGLSAEDRYLLYIDQENRLLRRVRFSLEGMDSTQGAIAEVDFFDHREIAGVTWPTRFFERLRKPIPNLPVHDWRLIGLEVNRGF
;
A
#
# COMPACT_ATOMS: atom_id res chain seq x y z
N MET A 1 27.74 -12.88 -48.49
CA MET A 1 26.41 -12.35 -48.21
C MET A 1 26.17 -12.51 -46.72
N ILE A 2 26.40 -11.46 -45.94
CA ILE A 2 26.26 -11.48 -44.46
C ILE A 2 24.88 -10.98 -44.14
N PHE A 3 24.02 -11.85 -43.59
CA PHE A 3 22.71 -11.47 -43.07
C PHE A 3 22.87 -10.87 -41.66
N VAL A 4 22.74 -9.57 -41.54
CA VAL A 4 22.64 -8.89 -40.25
C VAL A 4 21.19 -9.02 -39.75
N LEU A 5 20.98 -9.87 -38.77
CA LEU A 5 19.73 -9.97 -38.03
C LEU A 5 19.62 -8.77 -37.12
N ILE A 6 18.82 -7.77 -37.53
CA ILE A 6 18.40 -6.66 -36.67
C ILE A 6 17.29 -7.18 -35.76
N PHE A 7 17.62 -7.42 -34.47
CA PHE A 7 16.64 -7.62 -33.42
C PHE A 7 16.02 -6.23 -33.10
N PRO A 8 14.71 -6.05 -33.23
CA PRO A 8 14.07 -4.84 -32.72
C PRO A 8 14.15 -4.87 -31.18
N LEU A 9 14.90 -3.96 -30.60
CA LEU A 9 14.80 -3.61 -29.20
C LEU A 9 13.41 -3.00 -28.99
N LEU A 10 12.46 -3.83 -28.58
CA LEU A 10 11.21 -3.39 -28.03
C LEU A 10 11.52 -2.69 -26.71
N SER A 11 11.78 -1.38 -26.79
CA SER A 11 11.74 -0.50 -25.62
C SER A 11 10.31 -0.55 -25.07
N ALA A 12 10.09 -1.42 -24.09
CA ALA A 12 8.87 -1.39 -23.30
C ALA A 12 8.85 -0.05 -22.58
N CYS A 13 8.13 0.93 -23.13
CA CYS A 13 7.76 2.13 -22.41
C CYS A 13 7.01 1.66 -21.15
N ALA A 14 7.68 1.68 -19.99
CA ALA A 14 7.06 1.38 -18.72
C ALA A 14 5.79 2.24 -18.58
N SER A 15 4.63 1.62 -18.69
CA SER A 15 3.36 2.34 -18.69
C SER A 15 3.22 3.05 -17.34
N ARG A 16 2.93 4.35 -17.34
CA ARG A 16 2.72 5.14 -16.10
C ARG A 16 1.44 4.76 -15.38
N GLY A 17 0.60 3.95 -16.02
CA GLY A 17 -0.70 3.51 -15.52
C GLY A 17 -0.69 2.10 -14.94
N ILE A 18 -1.86 1.65 -14.52
CA ILE A 18 -2.17 0.27 -14.20
C ILE A 18 -2.85 -0.31 -15.44
N PRO A 19 -2.39 -1.46 -16.00
CA PRO A 19 -3.01 -2.06 -17.17
C PRO A 19 -4.49 -2.35 -16.94
N PRO A 20 -5.37 -2.23 -17.95
CA PRO A 20 -6.75 -2.69 -17.83
C PRO A 20 -6.78 -4.20 -17.58
N THR A 21 -7.78 -4.69 -16.84
CA THR A 21 -8.05 -6.12 -16.74
C THR A 21 -9.03 -6.54 -17.81
N THR A 22 -8.81 -7.71 -18.39
CA THR A 22 -9.74 -8.38 -19.31
C THR A 22 -10.49 -9.51 -18.61
N ALA A 23 -9.97 -10.00 -17.49
CA ALA A 23 -10.56 -11.06 -16.72
C ALA A 23 -11.84 -10.60 -16.02
N SER A 24 -12.88 -11.42 -16.09
CA SER A 24 -14.13 -11.22 -15.34
C SER A 24 -14.07 -11.70 -13.89
N GLY A 25 -12.92 -12.26 -13.47
CA GLY A 25 -12.72 -12.85 -12.15
C GLY A 25 -11.24 -13.05 -11.83
N GLU A 26 -10.96 -14.06 -11.05
CA GLU A 26 -9.61 -14.41 -10.62
C GLU A 26 -8.98 -15.44 -11.55
N GLN A 27 -7.78 -15.14 -12.08
CA GLN A 27 -6.98 -16.13 -12.80
C GLN A 27 -6.24 -17.04 -11.78
N PRO A 28 -6.35 -18.37 -11.89
CA PRO A 28 -5.71 -19.30 -10.95
C PRO A 28 -4.19 -19.12 -10.83
N GLU A 29 -3.53 -18.80 -11.95
CA GLU A 29 -2.07 -18.58 -11.99
C GLU A 29 -1.67 -17.31 -11.24
N ALA A 30 -2.46 -16.24 -11.34
CA ALA A 30 -2.24 -14.99 -10.59
C ALA A 30 -2.47 -15.22 -9.09
N ARG A 31 -3.49 -15.98 -8.72
CA ARG A 31 -3.72 -16.40 -7.32
C ARG A 31 -2.57 -17.25 -6.80
N ALA A 32 -2.11 -18.23 -7.57
CA ALA A 32 -0.99 -19.07 -7.17
C ALA A 32 0.32 -18.27 -6.98
N LEU A 33 0.57 -17.28 -7.82
CA LEU A 33 1.72 -16.38 -7.68
C LEU A 33 1.61 -15.52 -6.40
N LEU A 34 0.44 -14.95 -6.14
CA LEU A 34 0.17 -14.18 -4.91
C LEU A 34 0.34 -15.04 -3.66
N GLN A 35 -0.17 -16.29 -3.70
CA GLN A 35 -0.02 -17.26 -2.61
C GLN A 35 1.46 -17.56 -2.33
N LYS A 36 2.26 -17.82 -3.37
CA LYS A 36 3.72 -18.01 -3.24
C LYS A 36 4.42 -16.80 -2.63
N SER A 37 3.97 -15.59 -2.99
CA SER A 37 4.50 -14.37 -2.39
C SER A 37 4.16 -14.30 -0.89
N ALA A 38 2.94 -14.60 -0.51
CA ALA A 38 2.56 -14.64 0.90
C ALA A 38 3.34 -15.71 1.69
N GLU A 39 3.56 -16.89 1.11
CA GLU A 39 4.38 -17.95 1.70
C GLU A 39 5.83 -17.49 1.92
N ALA A 40 6.41 -16.80 0.93
CA ALA A 40 7.76 -16.22 1.04
C ALA A 40 7.84 -15.12 2.12
N HIS A 41 6.74 -14.41 2.37
CA HIS A 41 6.63 -13.46 3.49
C HIS A 41 6.32 -14.12 4.83
N GLY A 42 6.12 -15.45 4.92
CA GLY A 42 5.87 -16.16 6.17
C GLY A 42 4.38 -16.33 6.50
N LEU A 43 3.55 -16.70 5.53
CA LEU A 43 2.10 -16.88 5.69
C LEU A 43 1.72 -17.74 6.91
N ALA A 44 2.44 -18.82 7.17
CA ALA A 44 2.15 -19.70 8.32
C ALA A 44 2.25 -18.98 9.67
N ALA A 45 3.26 -18.12 9.84
CA ALA A 45 3.42 -17.29 11.02
C ALA A 45 2.39 -16.15 11.04
N TRP A 46 2.13 -15.51 9.89
CA TRP A 46 1.10 -14.49 9.75
C TRP A 46 -0.28 -14.94 10.26
N LEU A 47 -0.69 -16.16 9.94
CA LEU A 47 -1.98 -16.72 10.37
C LEU A 47 -2.10 -16.91 11.91
N GLN A 48 -0.99 -16.82 12.64
CA GLN A 48 -0.98 -16.88 14.12
C GLN A 48 -0.98 -15.48 14.76
N ILE A 49 -0.86 -14.42 13.95
CA ILE A 49 -0.89 -13.05 14.43
C ILE A 49 -2.34 -12.58 14.57
N ARG A 50 -2.69 -12.10 15.76
CA ARG A 50 -4.00 -11.54 16.07
C ARG A 50 -4.01 -10.02 16.07
N ASP A 51 -2.91 -9.43 16.53
CA ASP A 51 -2.75 -8.00 16.60
C ASP A 51 -1.30 -7.57 16.34
N LEU A 52 -1.14 -6.33 15.87
CA LEU A 52 0.12 -5.67 15.62
C LEU A 52 0.13 -4.31 16.33
N SER A 53 1.27 -3.97 16.92
CA SER A 53 1.60 -2.61 17.35
C SER A 53 2.82 -2.15 16.55
N VAL A 54 2.71 -1.01 15.87
CA VAL A 54 3.76 -0.50 14.99
C VAL A 54 4.00 0.98 15.23
N SER A 55 5.25 1.42 15.01
CA SER A 55 5.63 2.82 15.10
C SER A 55 6.40 3.22 13.85
N TYR A 56 6.10 4.41 13.33
CA TYR A 56 6.73 4.96 12.13
C TYR A 56 7.27 6.36 12.36
N VAL A 57 8.34 6.65 11.62
CA VAL A 57 8.85 8.01 11.41
C VAL A 57 9.08 8.22 9.93
N GLY A 58 8.93 9.44 9.45
CA GLY A 58 9.15 9.73 8.03
C GLY A 58 8.97 11.19 7.67
N GLU A 59 9.25 11.47 6.39
CA GLU A 59 9.23 12.82 5.85
C GLU A 59 8.28 12.90 4.65
N TRP A 60 7.33 13.82 4.72
CA TRP A 60 6.51 14.22 3.60
C TRP A 60 7.22 15.29 2.77
N ARG A 61 7.15 15.17 1.45
CA ARG A 61 7.74 16.17 0.56
C ARG A 61 6.90 17.44 0.52
N SER A 62 7.56 18.58 0.65
CA SER A 62 6.90 19.89 0.82
C SER A 62 5.94 20.26 -0.31
N LEU A 63 6.21 19.84 -1.55
CA LEU A 63 5.30 20.09 -2.68
C LEU A 63 3.98 19.34 -2.50
N VAL A 64 4.04 18.07 -2.09
CA VAL A 64 2.82 17.27 -1.87
C VAL A 64 2.01 17.79 -0.70
N THR A 65 2.69 18.24 0.37
CA THR A 65 2.06 18.88 1.52
C THR A 65 1.24 20.12 1.10
N ARG A 66 1.72 20.89 0.14
CA ARG A 66 1.00 22.07 -0.39
C ARG A 66 -0.16 21.70 -1.33
N LEU A 67 0.00 20.62 -2.10
CA LEU A 67 -1.02 20.17 -3.06
C LEU A 67 -2.16 19.42 -2.39
N GLN A 68 -1.87 18.68 -1.32
CA GLN A 68 -2.81 17.81 -0.62
C GLN A 68 -2.74 18.02 0.91
N PRO A 69 -3.01 19.24 1.41
CA PRO A 69 -2.84 19.54 2.85
C PRO A 69 -3.73 18.70 3.75
N THR A 70 -4.97 18.41 3.35
CA THR A 70 -5.90 17.59 4.13
C THR A 70 -5.46 16.12 4.18
N LEU A 71 -4.93 15.59 3.06
CA LEU A 71 -4.43 14.21 3.00
C LEU A 71 -3.17 14.03 3.85
N ILE A 72 -2.24 14.96 3.74
CA ILE A 72 -0.95 14.90 4.44
C ILE A 72 -1.09 15.28 5.91
N ASP A 73 -1.89 16.31 6.20
CA ASP A 73 -2.14 16.82 7.55
C ASP A 73 -0.86 17.08 8.36
N PRO A 74 0.04 17.95 7.85
CA PRO A 74 1.43 18.04 8.30
C PRO A 74 1.57 18.52 9.75
N ASP A 75 0.57 19.26 10.25
CA ASP A 75 0.56 19.78 11.61
C ASP A 75 0.33 18.69 12.68
N PHE A 76 -0.22 17.54 12.26
CA PHE A 76 -0.58 16.43 13.15
C PHE A 76 0.12 15.10 12.81
N ARG A 77 0.82 14.99 11.69
CA ARG A 77 1.38 13.70 11.21
C ARG A 77 2.90 13.75 11.00
N GLN A 78 3.67 13.87 12.08
CA GLN A 78 5.13 13.77 12.05
C GLN A 78 5.63 12.40 12.51
N ALA A 79 4.95 11.78 13.47
CA ALA A 79 5.17 10.41 13.92
C ALA A 79 3.83 9.71 14.08
N SER A 80 3.83 8.38 14.00
CA SER A 80 2.62 7.59 14.25
C SER A 80 2.92 6.35 15.07
N GLU A 81 1.97 6.03 15.95
CA GLU A 81 1.82 4.74 16.60
C GLU A 81 0.51 4.13 16.13
N GLU A 82 0.55 2.89 15.69
CA GLU A 82 -0.60 2.27 15.07
C GLU A 82 -0.82 0.88 15.67
N ARG A 83 -2.08 0.54 15.82
CA ARG A 83 -2.52 -0.77 16.29
C ARG A 83 -3.49 -1.39 15.31
N LEU A 84 -3.23 -2.64 14.95
CA LEU A 84 -4.07 -3.41 14.05
C LEU A 84 -4.56 -4.64 14.78
N LEU A 85 -5.88 -4.74 14.97
CA LEU A 85 -6.55 -6.00 15.30
C LEU A 85 -6.90 -6.67 13.95
N LEU A 86 -6.45 -7.91 13.76
CA LEU A 86 -6.63 -8.60 12.47
C LEU A 86 -7.88 -9.48 12.44
N SER A 87 -8.31 -9.98 13.59
CA SER A 87 -9.43 -10.92 13.73
C SER A 87 -10.12 -10.73 15.09
N PRO A 88 -11.45 -10.96 15.22
CA PRO A 88 -12.38 -11.45 14.20
C PRO A 88 -12.81 -10.37 13.20
N GLN A 89 -12.86 -9.09 13.59
CA GLN A 89 -13.14 -7.97 12.71
C GLN A 89 -11.93 -7.04 12.71
N PRO A 90 -11.36 -6.75 11.54
CA PRO A 90 -10.22 -5.86 11.47
C PRO A 90 -10.54 -4.46 11.99
N ILE A 91 -9.73 -4.01 12.96
CA ILE A 91 -9.75 -2.64 13.49
C ILE A 91 -8.37 -2.06 13.26
N TYR A 92 -8.30 -0.87 12.74
CA TYR A 92 -7.06 -0.15 12.55
C TYR A 92 -7.14 1.20 13.27
N ALA A 93 -6.33 1.35 14.31
CA ALA A 93 -6.23 2.57 15.10
C ALA A 93 -4.86 3.21 14.88
N GLN A 94 -4.86 4.51 14.55
CA GLN A 94 -3.65 5.30 14.37
C GLN A 94 -3.65 6.45 15.38
N HIS A 95 -2.51 6.67 16.01
CA HIS A 95 -2.23 7.82 16.83
C HIS A 95 -1.06 8.58 16.23
N HIS A 96 -1.34 9.72 15.65
CA HIS A 96 -0.36 10.63 15.08
C HIS A 96 -0.05 11.75 16.05
N GLN A 97 1.20 12.18 16.07
CA GLN A 97 1.67 13.32 16.84
C GLN A 97 2.37 14.30 15.92
N GLY A 98 2.04 15.59 16.06
CA GLY A 98 2.62 16.67 15.27
C GLY A 98 2.75 17.97 16.07
N GLN A 99 3.07 19.08 15.40
CA GLN A 99 3.32 20.37 16.04
C GLN A 99 2.07 20.96 16.70
N LYS A 100 0.87 20.71 16.16
CA LYS A 100 -0.41 21.22 16.72
C LYS A 100 -1.10 20.23 17.66
N GLY A 101 -0.45 19.11 17.99
CA GLY A 101 -0.96 18.12 18.92
C GLY A 101 -1.20 16.76 18.28
N SER A 102 -2.20 16.05 18.78
CA SER A 102 -2.49 14.67 18.38
C SER A 102 -3.67 14.56 17.40
N LYS A 103 -3.57 13.60 16.50
CA LYS A 103 -4.68 13.12 15.68
C LYS A 103 -4.86 11.63 15.91
N GLN A 104 -6.08 11.21 16.20
CA GLN A 104 -6.45 9.81 16.31
C GLN A 104 -7.39 9.44 15.16
N VAL A 105 -7.15 8.28 14.56
CA VAL A 105 -7.99 7.70 13.52
C VAL A 105 -8.36 6.29 13.92
N VAL A 106 -9.64 5.95 13.90
CA VAL A 106 -10.12 4.57 14.11
C VAL A 106 -10.91 4.13 12.90
N ARG A 107 -10.43 3.09 12.23
CA ARG A 107 -11.02 2.51 11.02
C ARG A 107 -11.60 1.14 11.35
N ILE A 108 -12.93 0.98 11.17
CA ILE A 108 -13.65 -0.28 11.40
C ILE A 108 -14.58 -0.54 10.22
N GLY A 109 -14.35 -1.59 9.45
CA GLY A 109 -15.12 -1.85 8.24
C GLY A 109 -15.08 -0.67 7.27
N SER A 110 -16.25 -0.11 6.91
CA SER A 110 -16.36 1.11 6.11
C SER A 110 -16.35 2.39 6.94
N GLY A 111 -16.48 2.31 8.27
CA GLY A 111 -16.52 3.47 9.17
C GLY A 111 -15.13 4.03 9.47
N VAL A 112 -15.05 5.34 9.64
CA VAL A 112 -13.85 6.05 10.10
C VAL A 112 -14.24 7.12 11.11
N ASN A 113 -13.53 7.16 12.23
CA ASN A 113 -13.65 8.21 13.23
C ASN A 113 -12.32 8.94 13.34
N VAL A 114 -12.35 10.27 13.35
CA VAL A 114 -11.16 11.12 13.44
C VAL A 114 -11.33 12.07 14.61
N PHE A 115 -10.27 12.22 15.41
CA PHE A 115 -10.24 13.12 16.55
C PHE A 115 -8.96 13.97 16.47
N TYR A 116 -9.09 15.28 16.71
CA TYR A 116 -7.97 16.20 16.88
C TYR A 116 -7.93 16.67 18.32
N ASN A 117 -6.85 16.39 19.04
CA ASN A 117 -6.69 16.71 20.46
C ASN A 117 -7.90 16.23 21.28
N GLY A 118 -8.42 15.03 20.98
CA GLY A 118 -9.58 14.43 21.65
C GLY A 118 -10.96 14.93 21.15
N THR A 119 -11.01 15.94 20.28
CA THR A 119 -12.27 16.48 19.72
C THR A 119 -12.60 15.78 18.40
N PRO A 120 -13.81 15.22 18.24
CA PRO A 120 -14.20 14.54 17.00
C PRO A 120 -14.32 15.51 15.84
N SER A 121 -13.87 15.07 14.65
CA SER A 121 -14.05 15.80 13.40
C SER A 121 -15.16 15.16 12.56
N ASN A 122 -16.15 15.99 12.18
CA ASN A 122 -17.22 15.59 11.26
C ASN A 122 -16.99 16.11 9.84
N ASP A 123 -15.81 16.63 9.55
CA ASP A 123 -15.40 17.07 8.21
C ASP A 123 -15.23 15.84 7.31
N ARG A 124 -15.98 15.83 6.19
CA ARG A 124 -16.02 14.70 5.26
C ARG A 124 -14.69 14.51 4.53
N ASP A 125 -13.99 15.59 4.17
CA ASP A 125 -12.72 15.51 3.47
C ASP A 125 -11.63 14.97 4.42
N VAL A 126 -11.67 15.40 5.69
CA VAL A 126 -10.78 14.85 6.72
C VAL A 126 -11.03 13.36 6.95
N GLN A 127 -12.29 12.94 7.00
CA GLN A 127 -12.65 11.53 7.15
C GLN A 127 -12.23 10.70 5.94
N ALA A 128 -12.46 11.20 4.71
CA ALA A 128 -12.02 10.53 3.48
C ALA A 128 -10.50 10.38 3.42
N ALA A 129 -9.77 11.45 3.73
CA ALA A 129 -8.32 11.45 3.79
C ALA A 129 -7.80 10.46 4.85
N ALA A 130 -8.36 10.47 6.05
CA ALA A 130 -7.97 9.57 7.13
C ALA A 130 -8.23 8.09 6.78
N ALA A 131 -9.38 7.79 6.17
CA ALA A 131 -9.70 6.44 5.72
C ALA A 131 -8.73 5.95 4.64
N LEU A 132 -8.41 6.80 3.65
CA LEU A 132 -7.49 6.48 2.57
C LEU A 132 -6.08 6.19 3.11
N VAL A 133 -5.59 7.02 4.03
CA VAL A 133 -4.28 6.85 4.66
C VAL A 133 -4.24 5.58 5.51
N ALA A 134 -5.26 5.33 6.33
CA ALA A 134 -5.32 4.15 7.18
C ALA A 134 -5.29 2.85 6.37
N ASP A 135 -6.12 2.76 5.31
CA ASP A 135 -6.15 1.59 4.45
C ASP A 135 -4.86 1.44 3.62
N GLY A 136 -4.27 2.56 3.16
CA GLY A 136 -2.98 2.58 2.47
C GLY A 136 -1.85 2.04 3.36
N TYR A 137 -1.69 2.53 4.57
CA TYR A 137 -0.64 2.07 5.49
C TYR A 137 -0.83 0.61 5.89
N ARG A 138 -2.07 0.18 6.12
CA ARG A 138 -2.37 -1.24 6.34
C ARG A 138 -1.93 -2.09 5.15
N MET A 139 -2.23 -1.68 3.92
CA MET A 139 -1.80 -2.37 2.69
C MET A 139 -0.28 -2.42 2.58
N PHE A 140 0.42 -1.33 2.86
CA PHE A 140 1.88 -1.28 2.77
C PHE A 140 2.54 -2.18 3.80
N LEU A 141 2.05 -2.18 5.03
CA LEU A 141 2.59 -3.02 6.10
C LEU A 141 2.32 -4.49 5.83
N THR A 142 1.08 -4.85 5.52
CA THR A 142 0.68 -6.25 5.41
C THR A 142 0.98 -6.87 4.06
N GLY A 143 1.40 -6.07 3.06
CA GLY A 143 1.90 -6.53 1.77
C GLY A 143 0.99 -7.56 1.09
N PRO A 144 1.52 -8.75 0.73
CA PRO A 144 0.74 -9.74 -0.02
C PRO A 144 -0.46 -10.27 0.78
N PHE A 145 -0.41 -10.28 2.11
CA PHE A 145 -1.52 -10.77 2.96
C PHE A 145 -2.78 -9.90 2.80
N TYR A 146 -2.61 -8.59 2.54
CA TYR A 146 -3.72 -7.69 2.25
C TYR A 146 -4.56 -8.14 1.05
N PHE A 147 -3.90 -8.75 0.06
CA PHE A 147 -4.50 -9.20 -1.18
C PHE A 147 -4.93 -10.67 -1.17
N LEU A 148 -4.66 -11.43 -0.10
CA LEU A 148 -5.17 -12.80 0.02
C LEU A 148 -6.67 -12.86 0.36
N ASN A 149 -7.18 -11.83 1.03
CA ASN A 149 -8.53 -11.80 1.55
C ASN A 149 -9.48 -10.97 0.67
N GLY A 150 -10.73 -11.41 0.58
CA GLY A 150 -11.80 -10.73 -0.14
C GLY A 150 -11.94 -11.16 -1.60
N SER A 151 -13.02 -10.67 -2.24
CA SER A 151 -13.24 -10.85 -3.67
C SER A 151 -12.35 -9.94 -4.46
N LEU A 152 -11.37 -10.51 -5.16
CA LEU A 152 -10.46 -9.80 -6.04
C LEU A 152 -10.64 -10.30 -7.47
N GLN A 153 -10.50 -9.40 -8.44
CA GLN A 153 -10.14 -9.81 -9.79
C GLN A 153 -8.61 -9.80 -9.85
N LEU A 154 -8.03 -10.91 -10.28
CA LEU A 154 -6.58 -11.07 -10.40
C LEU A 154 -6.21 -11.51 -11.81
N GLU A 155 -5.24 -10.83 -12.41
CA GLU A 155 -4.75 -11.16 -13.76
C GLU A 155 -3.23 -10.98 -13.82
N LEU A 156 -2.52 -11.93 -14.44
CA LEU A 156 -1.10 -11.77 -14.73
C LEU A 156 -0.90 -10.66 -15.77
N ALA A 157 0.07 -9.79 -15.54
CA ALA A 157 0.35 -8.62 -16.37
C ALA A 157 1.78 -8.57 -16.94
N GLY A 158 2.40 -9.75 -17.11
CA GLY A 158 3.77 -9.86 -17.61
C GLY A 158 4.83 -9.65 -16.54
N SER A 159 5.94 -9.01 -16.91
CA SER A 159 7.05 -8.76 -15.98
C SER A 159 7.70 -7.40 -16.25
N GLU A 160 8.32 -6.82 -15.21
CA GLU A 160 9.03 -5.53 -15.25
C GLU A 160 10.20 -5.56 -14.26
N THR A 161 11.29 -4.86 -14.57
CA THR A 161 12.42 -4.74 -13.66
C THR A 161 12.23 -3.57 -12.70
N VAL A 162 12.35 -3.84 -11.40
CA VAL A 162 12.26 -2.86 -10.31
C VAL A 162 13.57 -2.91 -9.53
N GLU A 163 14.27 -1.78 -9.45
CA GLU A 163 15.54 -1.67 -8.71
C GLU A 163 16.52 -2.81 -9.03
N GLY A 164 16.65 -3.15 -10.33
CA GLY A 164 17.53 -4.21 -10.83
C GLY A 164 17.02 -5.63 -10.64
N ARG A 165 15.80 -5.84 -10.11
CA ARG A 165 15.18 -7.15 -9.91
C ARG A 165 14.03 -7.36 -10.87
N LEU A 166 14.02 -8.50 -11.55
CA LEU A 166 12.91 -8.89 -12.42
C LEU A 166 11.73 -9.34 -11.55
N CYS A 167 10.57 -8.72 -11.77
CA CYS A 167 9.34 -8.99 -11.03
C CYS A 167 8.25 -9.49 -11.98
N ASP A 168 7.51 -10.50 -11.55
CA ASP A 168 6.24 -10.87 -12.14
C ASP A 168 5.16 -9.87 -11.69
N LEU A 169 4.22 -9.56 -12.58
CA LEU A 169 3.20 -8.55 -12.34
C LEU A 169 1.82 -9.18 -12.19
N ILE A 170 1.07 -8.73 -11.17
CA ILE A 170 -0.34 -9.05 -11.01
C ILE A 170 -1.14 -7.74 -10.99
N VAL A 171 -2.11 -7.60 -11.90
CA VAL A 171 -3.17 -6.60 -11.73
C VAL A 171 -4.21 -7.17 -10.78
N ALA A 172 -4.57 -6.40 -9.75
CA ALA A 172 -5.65 -6.71 -8.84
C ALA A 172 -6.69 -5.59 -8.86
N VAL A 173 -7.98 -5.96 -8.85
CA VAL A 173 -9.09 -5.01 -8.68
C VAL A 173 -9.86 -5.41 -7.43
N ARG A 174 -10.04 -4.46 -6.54
CA ARG A 174 -10.72 -4.67 -5.25
C ARG A 174 -11.97 -3.82 -5.12
N ARG A 175 -13.05 -4.41 -4.61
CA ARG A 175 -14.32 -3.77 -4.30
C ARG A 175 -14.77 -4.15 -2.87
N PRO A 176 -15.02 -3.21 -1.95
CA PRO A 176 -14.64 -1.79 -2.05
C PRO A 176 -13.13 -1.59 -2.06
N GLY A 177 -12.69 -0.44 -2.60
CA GLY A 177 -11.29 -0.02 -2.61
C GLY A 177 -10.79 0.52 -1.27
N ASN A 178 -9.70 1.27 -1.29
CA ASN A 178 -9.13 1.93 -0.11
C ASN A 178 -9.91 3.18 0.26
N GLY A 179 -9.95 3.49 1.54
CA GLY A 179 -10.67 4.66 2.03
C GLY A 179 -12.17 4.54 1.77
N LEU A 180 -12.71 5.50 1.05
CA LEU A 180 -14.11 5.56 0.63
C LEU A 180 -14.32 5.21 -0.84
N SER A 181 -13.29 4.67 -1.51
CA SER A 181 -13.37 4.25 -2.90
C SER A 181 -14.32 3.07 -3.10
N ALA A 182 -15.16 3.15 -4.15
CA ALA A 182 -15.98 2.02 -4.57
C ALA A 182 -15.13 0.89 -5.19
N GLU A 183 -14.06 1.27 -5.88
CA GLU A 183 -13.14 0.35 -6.56
C GLU A 183 -11.76 0.96 -6.62
N ASP A 184 -10.74 0.14 -6.33
CA ASP A 184 -9.35 0.49 -6.62
C ASP A 184 -8.65 -0.61 -7.40
N ARG A 185 -7.67 -0.17 -8.17
CA ARG A 185 -6.82 -1.00 -8.99
C ARG A 185 -5.39 -0.97 -8.49
N TYR A 186 -4.77 -2.14 -8.51
CA TYR A 186 -3.41 -2.34 -8.03
C TYR A 186 -2.59 -3.06 -9.09
N LEU A 187 -1.28 -2.76 -9.13
CA LEU A 187 -0.28 -3.56 -9.85
C LEU A 187 0.76 -3.99 -8.82
N LEU A 188 0.82 -5.28 -8.56
CA LEU A 188 1.72 -5.90 -7.60
C LEU A 188 2.96 -6.37 -8.34
N TYR A 189 4.16 -6.08 -7.79
CA TYR A 189 5.45 -6.46 -8.35
C TYR A 189 6.10 -7.49 -7.45
N ILE A 190 6.08 -8.74 -7.86
CA ILE A 190 6.58 -9.89 -7.09
C ILE A 190 7.92 -10.32 -7.67
N ASP A 191 8.98 -10.23 -6.88
CA ASP A 191 10.34 -10.62 -7.25
C ASP A 191 10.39 -12.09 -7.70
N GLN A 192 10.97 -12.36 -8.88
CA GLN A 192 11.03 -13.71 -9.42
C GLN A 192 11.99 -14.63 -8.66
N GLU A 193 13.02 -14.07 -8.00
CA GLU A 193 14.04 -14.84 -7.29
C GLU A 193 13.55 -15.30 -5.91
N ASN A 194 13.05 -14.36 -5.08
CA ASN A 194 12.71 -14.65 -3.70
C ASN A 194 11.21 -14.51 -3.36
N ARG A 195 10.38 -14.18 -4.37
CA ARG A 195 8.91 -14.02 -4.26
C ARG A 195 8.46 -12.90 -3.31
N LEU A 196 9.34 -12.03 -2.85
CA LEU A 196 8.92 -10.89 -2.04
C LEU A 196 8.21 -9.84 -2.89
N LEU A 197 7.18 -9.20 -2.30
CA LEU A 197 6.53 -8.05 -2.89
C LEU A 197 7.47 -6.85 -2.81
N ARG A 198 7.86 -6.27 -3.96
CA ARG A 198 8.83 -5.18 -4.07
C ARG A 198 8.18 -3.82 -4.23
N ARG A 199 7.01 -3.79 -4.88
CA ARG A 199 6.29 -2.57 -5.20
C ARG A 199 4.81 -2.84 -5.30
N VAL A 200 4.03 -1.88 -4.91
CA VAL A 200 2.60 -1.80 -5.26
C VAL A 200 2.35 -0.45 -5.94
N ARG A 201 1.76 -0.46 -7.13
CA ARG A 201 1.19 0.73 -7.77
C ARG A 201 -0.31 0.67 -7.61
N PHE A 202 -0.97 1.78 -7.30
CA PHE A 202 -2.38 1.79 -6.95
C PHE A 202 -3.07 3.09 -7.36
N SER A 203 -4.38 2.99 -7.63
CA SER A 203 -5.25 4.15 -7.85
C SER A 203 -5.61 4.81 -6.52
N LEU A 204 -5.94 6.10 -6.56
CA LEU A 204 -6.30 6.93 -5.40
C LEU A 204 -7.70 7.50 -5.60
N GLU A 205 -8.71 6.62 -5.64
CA GLU A 205 -10.10 7.02 -5.93
C GLU A 205 -10.92 7.33 -4.66
N GLY A 206 -10.33 7.16 -3.48
CA GLY A 206 -11.04 7.28 -2.19
C GLY A 206 -11.30 8.72 -1.71
N MET A 207 -10.88 9.74 -2.47
CA MET A 207 -11.01 11.14 -2.12
C MET A 207 -11.12 11.98 -3.40
N ASP A 208 -12.03 12.97 -3.45
CA ASP A 208 -12.30 13.77 -4.65
C ASP A 208 -11.04 14.46 -5.21
N SER A 209 -10.20 15.00 -4.32
CA SER A 209 -8.96 15.70 -4.71
C SER A 209 -7.87 14.78 -5.25
N THR A 210 -8.01 13.47 -5.13
CA THR A 210 -7.04 12.47 -5.61
C THR A 210 -7.58 11.61 -6.76
N GLN A 211 -8.82 11.80 -7.19
CA GLN A 211 -9.43 11.02 -8.28
C GLN A 211 -8.59 11.03 -9.55
N GLY A 212 -8.41 9.83 -10.15
CA GLY A 212 -7.59 9.63 -11.35
C GLY A 212 -6.08 9.66 -11.08
N ALA A 213 -5.65 9.93 -9.85
CA ALA A 213 -4.25 9.84 -9.49
C ALA A 213 -3.81 8.37 -9.36
N ILE A 214 -2.52 8.14 -9.63
CA ILE A 214 -1.87 6.84 -9.44
C ILE A 214 -0.60 7.08 -8.65
N ALA A 215 -0.47 6.38 -7.53
CA ALA A 215 0.75 6.32 -6.74
C ALA A 215 1.40 4.94 -6.81
N GLU A 216 2.64 4.86 -6.39
CA GLU A 216 3.32 3.60 -6.15
C GLU A 216 4.20 3.71 -4.92
N VAL A 217 4.36 2.61 -4.20
CA VAL A 217 5.23 2.47 -3.06
C VAL A 217 6.23 1.35 -3.30
N ASP A 218 7.51 1.64 -3.08
CA ASP A 218 8.59 0.66 -3.06
C ASP A 218 8.84 0.18 -1.65
N PHE A 219 9.11 -1.12 -1.51
CA PHE A 219 9.37 -1.80 -0.24
C PHE A 219 10.84 -2.18 -0.13
N PHE A 220 11.50 -1.68 0.92
CA PHE A 220 12.92 -1.89 1.16
C PHE A 220 13.19 -2.46 2.54
N ASP A 221 14.46 -2.84 2.76
CA ASP A 221 15.01 -3.21 4.06
C ASP A 221 14.18 -4.30 4.76
N HIS A 222 13.85 -5.38 4.01
CA HIS A 222 13.06 -6.48 4.54
C HIS A 222 13.75 -7.15 5.72
N ARG A 223 13.01 -7.37 6.82
CA ARG A 223 13.47 -8.04 8.05
C ARG A 223 12.48 -9.09 8.51
N GLU A 224 12.98 -10.18 9.02
CA GLU A 224 12.14 -11.19 9.65
C GLU A 224 11.89 -10.80 11.12
N ILE A 225 10.61 -10.70 11.49
CA ILE A 225 10.16 -10.45 12.87
C ILE A 225 8.97 -11.39 13.12
N ALA A 226 9.07 -12.21 14.17
CA ALA A 226 8.05 -13.20 14.56
C ALA A 226 7.69 -14.17 13.41
N GLY A 227 8.68 -14.58 12.59
CA GLY A 227 8.50 -15.52 11.47
C GLY A 227 7.84 -14.91 10.23
N VAL A 228 7.64 -13.60 10.20
CA VAL A 228 7.13 -12.86 9.04
C VAL A 228 8.20 -11.91 8.52
N THR A 229 8.37 -11.88 7.20
CA THR A 229 9.27 -10.96 6.51
C THR A 229 8.56 -9.66 6.18
N TRP A 230 8.90 -8.59 6.90
CA TRP A 230 8.31 -7.26 6.80
C TRP A 230 9.21 -6.30 6.02
N PRO A 231 8.66 -5.44 5.15
CA PRO A 231 9.39 -4.26 4.70
C PRO A 231 9.52 -3.28 5.89
N THR A 232 10.68 -2.65 6.04
CA THR A 232 10.92 -1.69 7.13
C THR A 232 11.19 -0.28 6.64
N ARG A 233 11.27 -0.08 5.32
CA ARG A 233 11.29 1.23 4.69
C ARG A 233 10.38 1.25 3.48
N PHE A 234 9.69 2.37 3.33
CA PHE A 234 8.69 2.60 2.30
C PHE A 234 9.01 3.92 1.59
N PHE A 235 9.01 3.89 0.25
CA PHE A 235 9.20 5.09 -0.53
C PHE A 235 8.05 5.23 -1.52
N GLU A 236 7.24 6.25 -1.31
CA GLU A 236 6.06 6.53 -2.12
C GLU A 236 6.35 7.64 -3.12
N ARG A 237 5.83 7.45 -4.34
CA ARG A 237 5.86 8.47 -5.40
C ARG A 237 4.56 8.48 -6.19
N LEU A 238 4.22 9.64 -6.73
CA LEU A 238 3.12 9.79 -7.66
C LEU A 238 3.57 9.36 -9.07
N ARG A 239 2.64 8.69 -9.81
CA ARG A 239 2.85 8.28 -11.20
C ARG A 239 1.97 9.08 -12.16
N LYS A 240 0.79 9.52 -11.68
CA LYS A 240 -0.13 10.46 -12.33
C LYS A 240 -0.75 11.38 -11.28
N PRO A 241 -1.00 12.64 -11.60
CA PRO A 241 -0.75 13.33 -12.89
C PRO A 241 0.72 13.70 -13.09
N ILE A 242 1.54 13.78 -12.02
CA ILE A 242 2.94 14.21 -12.07
C ILE A 242 3.85 12.97 -11.94
N PRO A 243 4.54 12.54 -13.02
CA PRO A 243 5.35 11.33 -12.99
C PRO A 243 6.57 11.47 -12.08
N ASN A 244 6.83 10.41 -11.31
CA ASN A 244 8.00 10.29 -10.42
C ASN A 244 8.12 11.40 -9.35
N LEU A 245 7.01 12.06 -8.99
CA LEU A 245 7.01 13.01 -7.90
C LEU A 245 7.12 12.25 -6.57
N PRO A 246 8.23 12.42 -5.80
CA PRO A 246 8.36 11.83 -4.47
C PRO A 246 7.28 12.40 -3.54
N VAL A 247 6.62 11.50 -2.79
CA VAL A 247 5.52 11.82 -1.88
C VAL A 247 5.96 11.68 -0.43
N HIS A 248 6.38 10.49 -0.05
CA HIS A 248 6.68 10.13 1.32
C HIS A 248 7.84 9.12 1.38
N ASP A 249 8.76 9.30 2.31
CA ASP A 249 9.80 8.33 2.68
C ASP A 249 9.70 8.08 4.18
N TRP A 250 9.32 6.88 4.60
CA TRP A 250 9.14 6.57 6.02
C TRP A 250 9.68 5.19 6.39
N ARG A 251 9.92 5.01 7.68
CA ARG A 251 10.53 3.81 8.24
C ARG A 251 9.71 3.28 9.39
N LEU A 252 9.60 1.98 9.45
CA LEU A 252 9.15 1.24 10.61
C LEU A 252 10.27 1.24 11.66
N ILE A 253 10.00 1.79 12.83
CA ILE A 253 10.97 1.88 13.94
C ILE A 253 10.62 0.95 15.10
N GLY A 254 9.39 0.47 15.16
CA GLY A 254 8.91 -0.52 16.13
C GLY A 254 7.85 -1.41 15.51
N LEU A 255 7.93 -2.73 15.78
CA LEU A 255 6.90 -3.70 15.44
C LEU A 255 6.86 -4.77 16.52
N GLU A 256 5.68 -4.94 17.09
CA GLU A 256 5.37 -5.98 18.07
C GLU A 256 4.10 -6.73 17.64
N VAL A 257 4.07 -8.03 17.92
CA VAL A 257 2.94 -8.90 17.55
C VAL A 257 2.29 -9.49 18.80
N ASN A 258 0.96 -9.70 18.78
CA ASN A 258 0.19 -10.39 19.82
C ASN A 258 0.39 -9.79 21.23
N ARG A 259 0.43 -8.48 21.36
CA ARG A 259 0.58 -7.75 22.64
C ARG A 259 -0.75 -7.44 23.31
N GLY A 260 -1.84 -7.69 22.63
CA GLY A 260 -3.19 -7.28 22.98
C GLY A 260 -3.54 -5.91 22.41
N PHE A 261 -4.78 -5.80 21.95
CA PHE A 261 -5.30 -4.57 21.31
C PHE A 261 -5.93 -3.62 22.33
#